data_5434db5e0ee50304ec21d15f74ab3a36
#
_entry.id   5434db5e0ee50304ec21d15f74ab3a36
#
_cell.length_a   1.000
_cell.length_b   1.000
_cell.length_c   1.000
_cell.angle_alpha   90.00
_cell.angle_beta   90.00
_cell.angle_gamma   90.00
#
_symmetry.space_group_name_H-M   'P 1'
#
loop_
_entity.id
_entity.type
_entity.pdbx_description
1 polymer ?
#
loop_
_entity_poly.entity_id
_entity_poly.type
_entity_poly.pdbx_seq_one_letter_code
_entity_poly.pdbx_strand_id
1 'polypeptide(L)'
;MLFMVIENFKNGDPKPIRERFFHDGRMLPADVVYHASWVDPASARCFQIMEAADLDALKTWIDCWSDLIDFKIAPVLTSQEYWAKVGDEA
;
A
#
# COMPACT_ATOMS: atom_id res chain seq x y z
N MET A 1 6.18 3.29 -11.07
CA MET A 1 6.93 3.27 -9.82
C MET A 1 6.21 2.41 -8.80
N LEU A 2 6.92 1.49 -8.17
CA LEU A 2 6.34 0.61 -7.16
C LEU A 2 6.54 1.18 -5.77
N PHE A 3 5.54 0.97 -4.93
CA PHE A 3 5.57 1.37 -3.53
C PHE A 3 5.17 0.19 -2.64
N MET A 4 5.98 -0.05 -1.61
CA MET A 4 5.56 -0.88 -0.49
C MET A 4 4.77 0.00 0.46
N VAL A 5 3.52 -0.38 0.72
CA VAL A 5 2.62 0.34 1.61
C VAL A 5 2.37 -0.53 2.83
N ILE A 6 2.67 0.00 4.00
CA ILE A 6 2.37 -0.67 5.27
C ILE A 6 1.25 0.10 5.94
N GLU A 7 0.13 -0.58 6.15
CA GLU A 7 -1.07 -0.01 6.75
C GLU A 7 -1.20 -0.51 8.17
N ASN A 8 -1.05 0.39 9.14
CA ASN A 8 -1.31 0.05 10.55
C ASN A 8 -2.73 0.50 10.89
N PHE A 9 -3.57 -0.46 11.30
CA PHE A 9 -4.96 -0.17 11.60
C PHE A 9 -5.04 0.60 12.92
N LYS A 10 -5.65 1.78 12.89
CA LYS A 10 -5.82 2.59 14.10
C LYS A 10 -6.60 1.81 15.14
N ASN A 11 -6.16 1.86 16.38
CA ASN A 11 -6.71 1.12 17.51
C ASN A 11 -6.68 -0.40 17.32
N GLY A 12 -5.91 -0.90 16.35
CA GLY A 12 -5.87 -2.33 16.04
C GLY A 12 -7.21 -2.87 15.56
N ASP A 13 -8.12 -2.02 15.07
CA ASP A 13 -9.49 -2.42 14.75
C ASP A 13 -9.72 -2.49 13.24
N PRO A 14 -9.89 -3.69 12.68
CA PRO A 14 -10.15 -3.86 11.25
C PRO A 14 -11.59 -3.59 10.83
N LYS A 15 -12.53 -3.50 11.77
CA LYS A 15 -13.96 -3.44 11.45
C LYS A 15 -14.36 -2.21 10.63
N PRO A 16 -13.99 -0.98 11.01
CA PRO A 16 -14.36 0.19 10.21
C PRO A 16 -13.75 0.15 8.81
N ILE A 17 -12.54 -0.42 8.68
CA ILE A 17 -11.86 -0.57 7.40
C ILE A 17 -12.65 -1.54 6.50
N ARG A 18 -13.04 -2.68 7.06
CA ARG A 18 -13.83 -3.68 6.34
C ARG A 18 -15.17 -3.12 5.89
N GLU A 19 -15.85 -2.36 6.73
CA GLU A 19 -17.13 -1.75 6.39
C GLU A 19 -17.01 -0.76 5.24
N ARG A 20 -16.00 0.12 5.27
CA ARG A 20 -15.77 1.07 4.19
C ARG A 20 -15.40 0.36 2.89
N PHE A 21 -14.55 -0.65 2.98
CA PHE A 21 -14.17 -1.44 1.81
C PHE A 21 -15.39 -2.13 1.20
N PHE A 22 -16.28 -2.66 2.03
CA PHE A 22 -17.49 -3.32 1.56
C PHE A 22 -18.40 -2.36 0.80
N HIS A 23 -18.54 -1.12 1.29
CA HIS A 23 -19.42 -0.13 0.66
C HIS A 23 -18.80 0.57 -0.53
N ASP A 24 -17.53 0.93 -0.44
CA ASP A 24 -16.89 1.85 -1.39
C ASP A 24 -15.75 1.20 -2.18
N GLY A 25 -15.42 -0.05 -1.89
CA GLY A 25 -14.27 -0.73 -2.49
C GLY A 25 -12.95 -0.14 -2.01
N ARG A 26 -11.92 -0.33 -2.80
CA ARG A 26 -10.57 0.14 -2.46
C ARG A 26 -10.39 1.64 -2.68
N MET A 27 -11.29 2.25 -3.42
CA MET A 27 -11.27 3.67 -3.78
C MET A 27 -10.00 4.09 -4.51
N LEU A 28 -9.54 3.24 -5.44
CA LEU A 28 -8.34 3.53 -6.21
C LEU A 28 -8.60 4.62 -7.24
N PRO A 29 -7.75 5.66 -7.29
CA PRO A 29 -7.74 6.55 -8.44
C PRO A 29 -7.37 5.80 -9.71
N ALA A 30 -7.76 6.35 -10.87
CA ALA A 30 -7.57 5.68 -12.15
C ALA A 30 -6.09 5.43 -12.49
N ASP A 31 -5.19 6.25 -11.94
CA ASP A 31 -3.74 6.17 -12.17
C ASP A 31 -2.96 5.40 -11.11
N VAL A 32 -3.66 4.73 -10.20
CA VAL A 32 -3.05 3.90 -9.15
C VAL A 32 -3.45 2.44 -9.37
N VAL A 33 -2.45 1.55 -9.37
CA VAL A 33 -2.65 0.13 -9.58
C VAL A 33 -2.35 -0.64 -8.30
N TYR A 34 -3.28 -1.50 -7.91
CA TYR A 34 -3.10 -2.45 -6.82
C TYR A 34 -2.53 -3.76 -7.39
N HIS A 35 -1.45 -4.24 -6.79
CA HIS A 35 -0.84 -5.52 -7.22
C HIS A 35 -1.19 -6.67 -6.30
N ALA A 36 -0.92 -6.53 -5.00
CA ALA A 36 -1.14 -7.58 -4.03
C ALA A 36 -1.11 -7.04 -2.61
N SER A 37 -1.71 -7.78 -1.69
CA SER A 37 -1.65 -7.43 -0.27
C SER A 37 -1.70 -8.67 0.61
N TRP A 38 -1.14 -8.53 1.81
CA TRP A 38 -1.14 -9.55 2.85
C TRP A 38 -1.41 -8.87 4.19
N VAL A 39 -2.15 -9.55 5.06
CA VAL A 39 -2.46 -9.03 6.38
C VAL A 39 -1.74 -9.85 7.44
N ASP A 40 -1.10 -9.14 8.38
CA ASP A 40 -0.58 -9.74 9.60
C ASP A 40 -1.63 -9.56 10.70
N PRO A 41 -2.40 -10.60 11.03
CA PRO A 41 -3.50 -10.44 11.98
C PRO A 41 -3.01 -10.19 13.42
N ALA A 42 -1.83 -10.66 13.76
CA ALA A 42 -1.29 -10.50 15.11
C ALA A 42 -0.96 -9.05 15.43
N SER A 43 -0.50 -8.29 14.44
CA SER A 43 -0.11 -6.88 14.62
C SER A 43 -1.12 -5.89 14.02
N ALA A 44 -2.22 -6.37 13.44
CA ALA A 44 -3.23 -5.54 12.78
C ALA A 44 -2.60 -4.63 11.72
N ARG A 45 -1.81 -5.23 10.81
CA ARG A 45 -1.14 -4.53 9.71
C ARG A 45 -1.42 -5.20 8.38
N CYS A 46 -1.52 -4.38 7.35
CA CYS A 46 -1.57 -4.84 5.96
C CYS A 46 -0.30 -4.40 5.24
N PHE A 47 0.29 -5.33 4.48
CA PHE A 47 1.42 -5.06 3.59
C PHE A 47 0.90 -5.11 2.16
N GLN A 48 1.16 -4.06 1.39
CA GLN A 48 0.53 -3.90 0.10
C GLN A 48 1.53 -3.37 -0.93
N ILE A 49 1.48 -3.90 -2.14
CA ILE A 49 2.27 -3.40 -3.27
C ILE A 49 1.35 -2.61 -4.17
N MET A 50 1.69 -1.35 -4.37
CA MET A 50 0.95 -0.42 -5.22
C MET A 50 1.87 0.16 -6.28
N GLU A 51 1.28 0.59 -7.37
CA GLU A 51 2.00 1.25 -8.45
C GLU A 51 1.34 2.57 -8.79
N ALA A 52 2.14 3.61 -8.94
CA ALA A 52 1.70 4.95 -9.32
C ALA A 52 2.85 5.68 -10.00
N ALA A 53 2.55 6.77 -10.70
CA ALA A 53 3.58 7.57 -11.35
C ALA A 53 4.54 8.19 -10.33
N ASP A 54 4.00 8.64 -9.21
CA ASP A 54 4.76 9.26 -8.12
C ASP A 54 4.00 9.13 -6.81
N LEU A 55 4.61 9.63 -5.74
CA LEU A 55 4.01 9.60 -4.41
C LEU A 55 2.74 10.47 -4.33
N ASP A 56 2.70 11.58 -5.06
CA ASP A 56 1.53 12.46 -5.03
C ASP A 56 0.27 11.78 -5.57
N ALA A 57 0.41 10.99 -6.64
CA ALA A 57 -0.70 10.19 -7.16
C ALA A 57 -1.20 9.19 -6.11
N LEU A 58 -0.27 8.58 -5.36
CA LEU A 58 -0.61 7.63 -4.31
C LEU A 58 -1.30 8.30 -3.12
N LYS A 59 -0.95 9.54 -2.81
CA LYS A 59 -1.54 10.28 -1.69
C LYS A 59 -3.05 10.47 -1.83
N THR A 60 -3.54 10.62 -3.03
CA THR A 60 -4.99 10.73 -3.25
C THR A 60 -5.73 9.50 -2.71
N TRP A 61 -5.17 8.32 -2.94
CA TRP A 61 -5.71 7.09 -2.38
C TRP A 61 -5.53 7.01 -0.86
N ILE A 62 -4.36 7.38 -0.36
CA ILE A 62 -4.06 7.38 1.09
C ILE A 62 -5.07 8.23 1.84
N ASP A 63 -5.41 9.40 1.31
CA ASP A 63 -6.34 10.33 1.96
C ASP A 63 -7.73 9.74 2.14
N CYS A 64 -8.11 8.78 1.32
CA CYS A 64 -9.39 8.09 1.47
C CYS A 64 -9.44 7.19 2.72
N TRP A 65 -8.27 6.84 3.28
CA TRP A 65 -8.18 5.86 4.36
C TRP A 65 -7.45 6.35 5.60
N SER A 66 -6.84 7.54 5.55
CA SER A 66 -5.94 8.01 6.61
C SER A 66 -6.63 8.28 7.95
N ASP A 67 -7.95 8.39 7.97
CA ASP A 67 -8.71 8.49 9.21
C ASP A 67 -8.77 7.16 9.99
N LEU A 68 -8.61 6.03 9.30
CA LEU A 68 -8.69 4.69 9.88
C LEU A 68 -7.34 3.96 9.92
N ILE A 69 -6.36 4.44 9.17
CA ILE A 69 -5.11 3.74 8.93
C ILE A 69 -3.94 4.72 9.04
N ASP A 70 -2.88 4.28 9.72
CA ASP A 70 -1.59 4.96 9.69
C ASP A 70 -0.71 4.31 8.63
N PHE A 71 -0.22 5.10 7.68
CA PHE A 71 0.53 4.60 6.54
C PHE A 71 2.03 4.79 6.70
N LYS A 72 2.79 3.77 6.28
CA LYS A 72 4.23 3.89 6.00
C LYS A 72 4.44 3.47 4.56
N ILE A 73 5.17 4.28 3.80
CA ILE A 73 5.33 4.07 2.37
C ILE A 73 6.81 4.16 2.01
N ALA A 74 7.28 3.18 1.25
CA ALA A 74 8.63 3.18 0.72
C ALA A 74 8.59 2.91 -0.79
N PRO A 75 9.24 3.75 -1.61
CA PRO A 75 9.45 3.39 -3.00
C PRO A 75 10.38 2.19 -3.08
N VAL A 76 10.04 1.23 -3.93
CA VAL A 76 10.79 -0.01 -4.03
C VAL A 76 11.04 -0.39 -5.47
N LEU A 77 12.06 -1.20 -5.67
CA LEU A 77 12.32 -1.89 -6.93
C LEU A 77 12.13 -3.37 -6.69
N THR A 78 11.83 -4.12 -7.74
CA THR A 78 11.95 -5.57 -7.64
C THR A 78 13.43 -5.92 -7.39
N SER A 79 13.67 -7.06 -6.78
CA SER A 79 15.06 -7.52 -6.57
C SER A 79 15.81 -7.61 -7.89
N GLN A 80 15.14 -8.11 -8.92
CA GLN A 80 15.74 -8.21 -10.25
C GLN A 80 16.18 -6.85 -10.80
N GLU A 81 15.30 -5.84 -10.70
CA GLU A 81 15.62 -4.48 -11.15
C GLU A 81 16.78 -3.88 -10.36
N TYR A 82 16.77 -4.07 -9.05
CA TYR A 82 17.81 -3.53 -8.19
C TYR A 82 19.18 -4.12 -8.53
N TRP A 83 19.27 -5.44 -8.62
CA TRP A 83 20.54 -6.11 -8.90
C TRP A 83 21.05 -5.82 -10.31
N ALA A 84 20.14 -5.63 -11.27
CA ALA A 84 20.52 -5.19 -12.61
C ALA A 84 21.17 -3.80 -12.58
N LYS A 85 20.65 -2.90 -11.74
CA LYS A 85 21.20 -1.54 -11.61
C LYS A 85 22.59 -1.49 -11.02
N VAL A 86 22.90 -2.36 -10.05
CA VAL A 86 24.22 -2.38 -9.42
C VAL A 86 25.24 -3.23 -10.18
N GLY A 87 24.78 -3.90 -11.27
CA GLY A 87 25.68 -4.69 -12.09
C GLY A 87 26.09 -6.02 -11.49
N ASP A 88 25.44 -6.45 -10.42
CA ASP A 88 25.69 -7.71 -9.77
C ASP A 88 24.61 -8.74 -10.13
N GLU A 89 24.97 -10.01 -9.93
CA GLU A 89 24.02 -11.09 -10.06
C GLU A 89 23.34 -11.36 -8.72
N ALA A 90 22.05 -11.47 -8.76
CA ALA A 90 21.28 -11.77 -7.57
C ALA A 90 21.36 -13.24 -7.19
#